data_e46a6a4db854b0c86e140ac57c2c5244
#
_entry.id   e46a6a4db854b0c86e140ac57c2c5244
#
_cell.length_a   1.000
_cell.length_b   1.000
_cell.length_c   1.000
_cell.angle_alpha   90.00
_cell.angle_beta   90.00
_cell.angle_gamma   90.00
#
_symmetry.space_group_name_H-M   'P 1'
#
loop_
_entity.id
_entity.type
_entity.pdbx_description
1 polymer ?
#
loop_
_entity_poly.entity_id
_entity_poly.type
_entity_poly.pdbx_seq_one_letter_code
_entity_poly.pdbx_strand_id
1 'polypeptide(L)'
;MNEYLIGRKEAGIYAIRNLKTDRTYLGITEDIIKTRADERFALDLGIHSSTELQSDYTKKGLELFTIDLVRKKEDGQDLSDLLQKTVKEYLDKGITLYQA
;
A
#
# COMPACT_ATOMS: atom_id res chain seq x y z
N MET A 1 12.48 -10.37 25.20
CA MET A 1 11.38 -10.22 24.26
C MET A 1 11.28 -8.78 23.77
N ASN A 2 11.00 -8.61 22.55
CA ASN A 2 10.98 -7.28 21.96
C ASN A 2 9.58 -6.70 21.97
N GLU A 3 9.28 -5.96 23.01
CA GLU A 3 7.99 -5.32 23.13
C GLU A 3 7.65 -4.48 21.92
N TYR A 4 8.64 -3.80 21.36
CA TYR A 4 8.39 -2.95 20.23
C TYR A 4 7.95 -3.72 18.99
N LEU A 5 8.29 -5.00 18.90
CA LEU A 5 7.81 -5.83 17.79
C LEU A 5 6.35 -6.21 17.96
N ILE A 6 5.87 -6.26 19.19
CA ILE A 6 4.50 -6.63 19.49
C ILE A 6 3.60 -5.41 19.58
N GLY A 7 4.05 -4.41 20.31
CA GLY A 7 3.22 -3.26 20.62
C GLY A 7 3.31 -2.11 19.64
N ARG A 8 4.34 -2.09 18.80
CA ARG A 8 4.56 -0.96 17.93
C ARG A 8 3.85 -1.16 16.59
N LYS A 9 2.90 -0.29 16.32
CA LYS A 9 2.19 -0.29 15.06
C LYS A 9 2.62 0.93 14.27
N GLU A 10 2.93 0.73 13.00
CA GLU A 10 3.29 1.84 12.13
C GLU A 10 2.12 2.16 11.23
N ALA A 11 1.62 3.38 11.38
CA ALA A 11 0.51 3.89 10.60
C ALA A 11 1.01 4.86 9.54
N GLY A 12 0.28 4.98 8.45
CA GLY A 12 0.63 5.91 7.39
C GLY A 12 0.00 5.52 6.08
N ILE A 13 0.72 5.79 5.02
CA ILE A 13 0.30 5.45 3.66
C ILE A 13 1.16 4.30 3.17
N TYR A 14 0.51 3.24 2.71
CA TYR A 14 1.22 2.11 2.12
C TYR A 14 1.07 2.13 0.61
N ALA A 15 1.99 1.49 -0.07
CA ALA A 15 1.97 1.38 -1.52
C ALA A 15 2.13 -0.08 -1.92
N ILE A 16 1.27 -0.52 -2.85
CA ILE A 16 1.45 -1.79 -3.54
C ILE A 16 1.95 -1.43 -4.92
N ARG A 17 3.20 -1.75 -5.19
CA ARG A 17 3.88 -1.30 -6.40
C ARG A 17 4.15 -2.47 -7.33
N ASN A 18 3.79 -2.28 -8.59
CA ASN A 18 4.15 -3.19 -9.67
C ASN A 18 5.57 -2.85 -10.10
N LEU A 19 6.51 -3.75 -9.84
CA LEU A 19 7.93 -3.49 -10.10
C LEU A 19 8.27 -3.39 -11.58
N LYS A 20 7.42 -3.92 -12.44
CA LYS A 20 7.66 -3.87 -13.87
C LYS A 20 7.23 -2.54 -14.49
N THR A 21 6.13 -1.97 -14.02
CA THR A 21 5.53 -0.77 -14.61
C THR A 21 5.59 0.44 -13.72
N ASP A 22 5.95 0.27 -12.45
CA ASP A 22 5.89 1.27 -11.38
C ASP A 22 4.47 1.74 -11.06
N ARG A 23 3.46 1.15 -11.68
CA ARG A 23 2.08 1.47 -11.35
C ARG A 23 1.82 1.10 -9.90
N THR A 24 1.17 1.99 -9.17
CA THR A 24 1.10 1.89 -7.71
C THR A 24 -0.32 2.05 -7.19
N TYR A 25 -0.67 1.25 -6.18
CA TYR A 25 -1.89 1.42 -5.41
C TYR A 25 -1.52 2.02 -4.06
N LEU A 26 -2.15 3.13 -3.69
CA LEU A 26 -1.90 3.80 -2.41
C LEU A 26 -3.10 3.63 -1.50
N GLY A 27 -2.83 3.34 -0.24
CA GLY A 27 -3.89 3.19 0.75
C GLY A 27 -3.44 3.63 2.13
N ILE A 28 -4.40 3.66 3.03
CA ILE A 28 -4.19 4.04 4.43
C ILE A 28 -4.01 2.79 5.27
N THR A 29 -3.06 2.83 6.19
CA THR A 29 -2.89 1.75 7.16
C THR A 29 -2.69 2.32 8.55
N GLU A 30 -3.21 1.61 9.55
CA GLU A 30 -2.91 1.91 10.94
C GLU A 30 -1.89 0.92 11.50
N ASP A 31 -1.59 -0.13 10.74
CA ASP A 31 -0.63 -1.16 11.13
C ASP A 31 -0.11 -1.81 9.85
N ILE A 32 1.07 -1.41 9.42
CA ILE A 32 1.61 -1.87 8.12
C ILE A 32 1.83 -3.38 8.08
N ILE A 33 2.19 -3.99 9.20
CA ILE A 33 2.42 -5.43 9.22
C ILE A 33 1.12 -6.18 8.96
N LYS A 34 0.05 -5.75 9.63
CA LYS A 34 -1.26 -6.36 9.43
C LYS A 34 -1.78 -6.10 8.02
N THR A 35 -1.65 -4.86 7.55
CA THR A 35 -2.12 -4.48 6.22
C THR A 35 -1.39 -5.25 5.13
N ARG A 36 -0.06 -5.42 5.27
CA ARG A 36 0.70 -6.20 4.29
C ARG A 36 0.16 -7.62 4.20
N ALA A 37 -0.10 -8.24 5.34
CA ALA A 37 -0.65 -9.60 5.36
C ALA A 37 -2.05 -9.66 4.75
N ASP A 38 -2.92 -8.71 5.13
CA ASP A 38 -4.30 -8.68 4.66
C ASP A 38 -4.39 -8.42 3.15
N GLU A 39 -3.59 -7.48 2.65
CA GLU A 39 -3.60 -7.16 1.23
C GLU A 39 -3.06 -8.31 0.39
N ARG A 40 -2.00 -8.94 0.87
CA ARG A 40 -1.44 -10.10 0.18
C ARG A 40 -2.43 -11.25 0.14
N PHE A 41 -3.12 -11.47 1.23
CA PHE A 41 -4.14 -12.50 1.32
C PHE A 41 -5.27 -12.24 0.31
N ALA A 42 -5.75 -10.99 0.26
CA ALA A 42 -6.81 -10.61 -0.67
C ALA A 42 -6.36 -10.79 -2.13
N LEU A 43 -5.14 -10.36 -2.45
CA LEU A 43 -4.61 -10.49 -3.80
C LEU A 43 -4.43 -11.96 -4.19
N ASP A 44 -3.94 -12.79 -3.28
CA ASP A 44 -3.75 -14.22 -3.53
C ASP A 44 -5.08 -14.93 -3.76
N LEU A 45 -6.14 -14.49 -3.08
CA LEU A 45 -7.48 -15.06 -3.25
C LEU A 45 -8.22 -14.49 -4.45
N GLY A 46 -7.71 -13.43 -5.07
CA GLY A 46 -8.38 -12.82 -6.21
C GLY A 46 -9.55 -11.91 -5.84
N ILE A 47 -9.54 -11.37 -4.62
CA ILE A 47 -10.68 -10.59 -4.11
C ILE A 47 -10.33 -9.16 -3.73
N HIS A 48 -9.20 -8.64 -4.20
CA HIS A 48 -8.82 -7.27 -3.88
C HIS A 48 -9.84 -6.28 -4.45
N SER A 49 -10.13 -5.21 -3.69
CA SER A 49 -11.12 -4.21 -4.08
C SER A 49 -10.73 -3.42 -5.34
N SER A 50 -9.44 -3.25 -5.58
CA SER A 50 -8.98 -2.64 -6.82
C SER A 50 -8.93 -3.70 -7.91
N THR A 51 -9.87 -3.64 -8.85
CA THR A 51 -9.93 -4.64 -9.91
C THR A 51 -8.74 -4.54 -10.86
N GLU A 52 -8.24 -3.33 -11.08
CA GLU A 52 -7.07 -3.13 -11.94
C GLU A 52 -5.83 -3.75 -11.33
N LEU A 53 -5.61 -3.50 -10.04
CA LEU A 53 -4.48 -4.09 -9.33
C LEU A 53 -4.60 -5.60 -9.30
N GLN A 54 -5.78 -6.11 -8.99
CA GLN A 54 -6.02 -7.56 -8.92
C GLN A 54 -5.73 -8.21 -10.28
N SER A 55 -6.18 -7.59 -11.36
CA SER A 55 -5.94 -8.12 -12.70
C SER A 55 -4.45 -8.25 -12.99
N ASP A 56 -3.68 -7.20 -12.70
CA ASP A 56 -2.24 -7.25 -12.94
C ASP A 56 -1.55 -8.26 -12.03
N TYR A 57 -1.97 -8.33 -10.78
CA TYR A 57 -1.41 -9.28 -9.83
C TYR A 57 -1.65 -10.73 -10.30
N THR A 58 -2.86 -11.01 -10.74
CA THR A 58 -3.20 -12.35 -11.21
C THR A 58 -2.38 -12.75 -12.43
N LYS A 59 -2.08 -11.81 -13.31
CA LYS A 59 -1.31 -12.07 -14.52
C LYS A 59 0.19 -12.21 -14.25
N LYS A 60 0.72 -11.39 -13.34
CA LYS A 60 2.17 -11.27 -13.15
C LYS A 60 2.71 -12.07 -11.99
N GLY A 61 1.89 -12.24 -10.96
CA GLY A 61 2.28 -12.99 -9.79
C GLY A 61 2.96 -12.16 -8.71
N LEU A 62 3.06 -12.77 -7.56
CA LEU A 62 3.52 -12.18 -6.33
C LEU A 62 4.88 -11.50 -6.43
N GLU A 63 5.80 -12.10 -7.16
CA GLU A 63 7.19 -11.66 -7.18
C GLU A 63 7.38 -10.28 -7.79
N LEU A 64 6.40 -9.79 -8.53
CA LEU A 64 6.50 -8.51 -9.20
C LEU A 64 5.86 -7.38 -8.44
N PHE A 65 5.42 -7.62 -7.21
CA PHE A 65 4.74 -6.60 -6.41
C PHE A 65 5.37 -6.49 -5.03
N THR A 66 5.47 -5.26 -4.54
CA THR A 66 5.89 -4.99 -3.16
C THR A 66 4.79 -4.26 -2.42
N ILE A 67 4.74 -4.46 -1.12
CA ILE A 67 3.78 -3.76 -0.24
C ILE A 67 4.59 -3.14 0.88
N ASP A 68 4.70 -1.83 0.88
CA ASP A 68 5.55 -1.10 1.82
C ASP A 68 4.89 0.16 2.34
N LEU A 69 5.31 0.57 3.53
CA LEU A 69 4.90 1.86 4.09
C LEU A 69 5.75 2.93 3.42
N VAL A 70 5.12 3.87 2.72
CA VAL A 70 5.84 4.93 1.99
C VAL A 70 5.77 6.28 2.67
N ARG A 71 4.81 6.49 3.56
CA ARG A 71 4.72 7.71 4.39
C ARG A 71 4.28 7.30 5.78
N LYS A 72 5.11 7.57 6.76
CA LYS A 72 4.77 7.28 8.14
C LYS A 72 3.94 8.43 8.71
N LYS A 73 2.85 8.09 9.40
CA LYS A 73 2.03 9.08 10.07
C LYS A 73 2.78 9.66 11.26
N GLU A 74 2.75 10.98 11.39
CA GLU A 74 3.29 11.66 12.56
C GLU A 74 2.14 12.13 13.45
N ASP A 75 2.50 12.48 14.68
CA ASP A 75 1.48 12.91 15.65
C ASP A 75 0.70 14.09 15.10
N GLY A 76 -0.62 14.00 15.23
CA GLY A 76 -1.50 15.06 14.80
C GLY A 76 -1.88 15.05 13.34
N GLN A 77 -1.30 14.16 12.54
CA GLN A 77 -1.66 14.06 11.12
C GLN A 77 -2.94 13.27 10.92
N ASP A 78 -3.76 13.75 9.99
CA ASP A 78 -4.94 13.04 9.54
C ASP A 78 -4.51 12.11 8.38
N LEU A 79 -4.83 10.83 8.47
CA LEU A 79 -4.43 9.86 7.45
C LEU A 79 -5.04 10.16 6.08
N SER A 80 -6.27 10.65 6.06
CA SER A 80 -6.92 11.00 4.81
C SER A 80 -6.19 12.14 4.10
N ASP A 81 -5.81 13.16 4.86
CA ASP A 81 -5.04 14.29 4.31
C ASP A 81 -3.67 13.82 3.83
N LEU A 82 -3.03 12.95 4.60
CA LEU A 82 -1.74 12.40 4.22
C LEU A 82 -1.83 11.59 2.93
N LEU A 83 -2.92 10.84 2.77
CA LEU A 83 -3.15 10.08 1.55
C LEU A 83 -3.28 11.02 0.35
N GLN A 84 -4.09 12.08 0.47
CA GLN A 84 -4.28 13.01 -0.61
C GLN A 84 -2.97 13.68 -1.03
N LYS A 85 -2.17 14.04 -0.05
CA LYS A 85 -0.87 14.64 -0.30
C LYS A 85 0.05 13.67 -1.02
N THR A 86 0.06 12.41 -0.58
CA THR A 86 0.90 11.38 -1.19
C THR A 86 0.47 11.07 -2.62
N VAL A 87 -0.84 10.99 -2.86
CA VAL A 87 -1.38 10.80 -4.21
C VAL A 87 -0.90 11.91 -5.13
N LYS A 88 -0.99 13.16 -4.67
CA LYS A 88 -0.55 14.29 -5.46
C LYS A 88 0.94 14.21 -5.78
N GLU A 89 1.76 13.84 -4.80
CA GLU A 89 3.19 13.69 -5.00
C GLU A 89 3.52 12.64 -6.05
N TYR A 90 2.81 11.51 -6.01
CA TYR A 90 3.03 10.43 -6.98
C TYR A 90 2.61 10.85 -8.37
N LEU A 91 1.47 11.50 -8.50
CA LEU A 91 0.99 11.98 -9.79
C LEU A 91 1.93 13.04 -10.36
N ASP A 92 2.45 13.94 -9.53
CA ASP A 92 3.40 14.97 -9.97
C ASP A 92 4.70 14.34 -10.48
N LYS A 93 5.06 13.17 -10.02
CA LYS A 93 6.23 12.45 -10.50
C LYS A 93 5.94 11.63 -11.75
N GLY A 94 4.72 11.66 -12.25
CA GLY A 94 4.35 10.91 -13.44
C GLY A 94 4.05 9.44 -13.21
N ILE A 95 3.87 9.04 -11.95
CA ILE A 95 3.54 7.66 -11.62
C ILE A 95 2.04 7.43 -11.84
N THR A 96 1.71 6.35 -12.54
CA THR A 96 0.33 5.97 -12.77
C THR A 96 -0.18 5.19 -11.55
N LEU A 97 -1.34 5.55 -11.06
CA LEU A 97 -1.92 4.87 -9.89
C LEU A 97 -3.01 3.89 -10.31
N TYR A 98 -3.11 2.79 -9.57
CA TYR A 98 -4.26 1.90 -9.67
C TYR A 98 -5.46 2.57 -9.02
N GLN A 99 -6.61 2.38 -9.60
CA GLN A 99 -7.84 2.90 -9.02
C GLN A 99 -8.37 1.95 -7.95
N ALA A 100 -8.92 2.53 -6.92
CA ALA A 100 -9.46 1.75 -5.82
C ALA A 100 -10.76 1.06 -6.22
#